data_8bbbc8575f149d60292a13df12e3f901
#
_entry.id   8bbbc8575f149d60292a13df12e3f901
#
_cell.length_a   1.000
_cell.length_b   1.000
_cell.length_c   1.000
_cell.angle_alpha   90.00
_cell.angle_beta   90.00
_cell.angle_gamma   90.00
#
_symmetry.space_group_name_H-M   'P 1'
#
loop_
_entity.id
_entity.type
_entity.pdbx_description
1 polymer ?
#
loop_
_entity_poly.entity_id
_entity_poly.type
_entity_poly.pdbx_seq_one_letter_code
_entity_poly.pdbx_strand_id
1 'polypeptide(L)'
;MKRLRVPCSLFCPYRQMRKILVLLSFFTVLAATAQDIPPRKQQKLSRWHIPPANYSGITWLGEDRYAVVSDKDSLDGWYEFRIQLDPAKGRVKQAERLAFHGMHTGAPVRDAEGIAYSPERNTLFIAAESDQRVLEFSDSGQLTGRELQLPAKLSLDSIYGNYGLESLTYNSHTHTFWTVTEHSLKADGEKSTARNKVPCKLRLLAFGDDLKLKGEYHYETDVPQARKENSRYAFGVSALTALDDGSLLVLEREFYVARKFMSSWVRCKIYRVFPAAQETPLKKEFMYSFTTNLNLTRRNLANYEGMCLGPVLDDGSRALLLLSDSQGGFGNSTYHLRDYIRVLRLSGF
;
A
#
# COMPACT_ATOMS: atom_id res chain seq x y z
N MET A 1 -90.25 30.39 -38.46
CA MET A 1 -90.68 31.77 -38.10
C MET A 1 -90.00 32.18 -36.81
N LYS A 2 -89.38 33.36 -36.86
CA LYS A 2 -88.89 34.18 -35.70
C LYS A 2 -87.79 33.60 -34.80
N ARG A 3 -86.52 34.03 -34.98
CA ARG A 3 -85.82 35.22 -34.46
C ARG A 3 -85.99 35.40 -32.96
N LEU A 4 -84.87 35.40 -32.18
CA LEU A 4 -84.29 36.59 -31.48
C LEU A 4 -83.17 36.11 -30.51
N ARG A 5 -81.98 36.45 -30.75
CA ARG A 5 -81.07 37.47 -30.12
C ARG A 5 -80.53 37.14 -28.75
N VAL A 6 -79.24 37.20 -28.73
CA VAL A 6 -78.27 37.32 -27.62
C VAL A 6 -78.61 38.54 -26.75
N PRO A 7 -78.15 38.54 -25.44
CA PRO A 7 -76.96 39.23 -25.18
C PRO A 7 -75.97 38.56 -24.14
N CYS A 8 -74.78 38.99 -24.35
CA CYS A 8 -73.60 38.96 -23.57
C CYS A 8 -73.75 39.39 -22.13
N SER A 9 -73.13 38.70 -21.16
CA SER A 9 -72.51 39.39 -20.03
C SER A 9 -71.41 38.48 -19.38
N LEU A 10 -70.25 39.02 -19.39
CA LEU A 10 -69.06 38.71 -18.66
C LEU A 10 -69.36 38.24 -17.22
N PHE A 11 -68.75 37.12 -16.84
CA PHE A 11 -68.17 36.99 -15.50
C PHE A 11 -67.04 35.96 -15.57
N CYS A 12 -65.80 36.42 -15.41
CA CYS A 12 -64.61 35.69 -15.20
C CYS A 12 -64.47 35.35 -13.71
N PRO A 13 -64.35 34.13 -13.29
CA PRO A 13 -63.80 33.85 -11.97
C PRO A 13 -62.34 33.44 -12.07
N TYR A 14 -61.53 34.24 -11.47
CA TYR A 14 -60.18 34.04 -11.07
C TYR A 14 -59.99 32.65 -10.48
N ARG A 15 -59.35 31.70 -11.24
CA ARG A 15 -58.85 30.46 -10.69
C ARG A 15 -57.43 30.73 -10.20
N GLN A 16 -57.28 30.82 -8.89
CA GLN A 16 -56.00 30.80 -8.20
C GLN A 16 -55.24 29.54 -8.60
N MET A 17 -54.22 29.70 -9.44
CA MET A 17 -53.16 28.68 -9.60
C MET A 17 -52.29 28.78 -8.37
N ARG A 18 -52.47 27.86 -7.41
CA ARG A 18 -51.48 27.56 -6.38
C ARG A 18 -50.24 27.05 -7.09
N LYS A 19 -49.22 27.90 -7.18
CA LYS A 19 -47.84 27.48 -7.54
C LYS A 19 -47.32 26.60 -6.40
N ILE A 20 -47.39 25.32 -6.60
CA ILE A 20 -46.63 24.35 -5.79
C ILE A 20 -45.19 24.55 -6.19
N LEU A 21 -44.43 25.25 -5.35
CA LEU A 21 -42.96 25.33 -5.43
C LEU A 21 -42.44 23.99 -4.93
N VAL A 22 -42.17 23.07 -5.84
CA VAL A 22 -41.38 21.86 -5.53
C VAL A 22 -39.95 22.35 -5.37
N LEU A 23 -39.48 22.50 -4.13
CA LEU A 23 -38.08 22.61 -3.79
C LEU A 23 -37.45 21.24 -4.09
N LEU A 24 -36.90 21.07 -5.29
CA LEU A 24 -35.90 20.05 -5.54
C LEU A 24 -34.63 20.45 -4.79
N SER A 25 -34.45 19.94 -3.58
CA SER A 25 -33.17 19.93 -2.90
C SER A 25 -32.25 18.99 -3.70
N PHE A 26 -31.45 19.57 -4.59
CA PHE A 26 -30.29 18.92 -5.14
C PHE A 26 -29.32 18.70 -3.99
N PHE A 27 -29.34 17.50 -3.39
CA PHE A 27 -28.18 16.97 -2.69
C PHE A 27 -27.10 16.74 -3.75
N THR A 28 -26.29 17.75 -4.01
CA THR A 28 -24.99 17.54 -4.63
C THR A 28 -24.17 16.75 -3.61
N VAL A 29 -24.15 15.43 -3.78
CA VAL A 29 -23.06 14.61 -3.25
C VAL A 29 -21.81 15.17 -3.91
N LEU A 30 -21.07 16.02 -3.21
CA LEU A 30 -19.71 16.32 -3.55
C LEU A 30 -18.98 14.97 -3.43
N ALA A 31 -18.87 14.26 -4.55
CA ALA A 31 -17.82 13.26 -4.69
C ALA A 31 -16.52 14.04 -4.47
N ALA A 32 -15.89 13.84 -3.33
CA ALA A 32 -14.55 14.32 -3.09
C ALA A 32 -13.67 13.64 -4.16
N THR A 33 -13.46 14.34 -5.26
CA THR A 33 -12.43 13.96 -6.22
C THR A 33 -11.13 14.00 -5.45
N ALA A 34 -10.47 12.84 -5.35
CA ALA A 34 -9.14 12.75 -4.82
C ALA A 34 -8.31 13.86 -5.47
N GLN A 35 -7.97 14.89 -4.69
CA GLN A 35 -7.15 15.98 -5.22
C GLN A 35 -5.82 15.36 -5.62
N ASP A 36 -5.47 15.48 -6.90
CA ASP A 36 -4.13 15.20 -7.41
C ASP A 36 -3.13 16.08 -6.65
N ILE A 37 -2.66 15.59 -5.52
CA ILE A 37 -1.54 16.22 -4.84
C ILE A 37 -0.32 15.90 -5.68
N PRO A 38 0.35 16.91 -6.28
CA PRO A 38 1.47 16.63 -7.16
C PRO A 38 2.51 15.79 -6.42
N PRO A 39 3.04 14.73 -7.06
CA PRO A 39 3.95 13.80 -6.42
C PRO A 39 5.16 14.56 -5.91
N ARG A 40 5.29 14.69 -4.59
CA ARG A 40 6.49 15.26 -4.01
C ARG A 40 7.67 14.38 -4.39
N LYS A 41 8.79 15.03 -4.70
CA LYS A 41 9.99 14.34 -5.17
C LYS A 41 10.45 13.37 -4.09
N GLN A 42 10.68 12.12 -4.47
CA GLN A 42 11.35 11.14 -3.61
C GLN A 42 12.73 11.66 -3.19
N GLN A 43 13.16 11.30 -1.99
CA GLN A 43 14.43 11.72 -1.40
C GLN A 43 15.31 10.48 -1.24
N LYS A 44 16.58 10.58 -1.63
CA LYS A 44 17.56 9.49 -1.51
C LYS A 44 17.97 9.32 -0.05
N LEU A 45 18.00 8.09 0.45
CA LEU A 45 18.51 7.78 1.80
C LEU A 45 20.01 8.11 1.92
N SER A 46 20.78 7.97 0.84
CA SER A 46 22.19 8.35 0.81
C SER A 46 22.47 9.83 1.08
N ARG A 47 21.45 10.71 0.98
CA ARG A 47 21.53 12.10 1.39
C ARG A 47 21.87 12.27 2.88
N TRP A 48 21.46 11.30 3.67
CA TRP A 48 21.68 11.25 5.13
C TRP A 48 22.70 10.18 5.52
N HIS A 49 23.58 9.78 4.57
CA HIS A 49 24.62 8.77 4.77
C HIS A 49 24.09 7.39 5.19
N ILE A 50 22.81 7.12 4.98
CA ILE A 50 22.25 5.79 5.18
C ILE A 50 22.76 4.90 4.04
N PRO A 51 23.46 3.79 4.38
CA PRO A 51 24.02 2.90 3.37
C PRO A 51 22.93 2.19 2.57
N PRO A 52 23.18 1.85 1.30
CA PRO A 52 22.24 1.06 0.53
C PRO A 52 22.08 -0.32 1.14
N ALA A 53 20.83 -0.79 1.14
CA ALA A 53 20.46 -2.14 1.54
C ALA A 53 19.25 -2.60 0.71
N ASN A 54 18.70 -3.74 1.05
CA ASN A 54 17.50 -4.25 0.41
C ASN A 54 16.30 -3.98 1.34
N TYR A 55 16.00 -2.68 1.58
CA TYR A 55 14.93 -2.28 2.48
C TYR A 55 13.57 -2.60 1.86
N SER A 56 12.83 -3.53 2.44
CA SER A 56 11.54 -4.01 1.94
C SER A 56 10.36 -3.47 2.76
N GLY A 57 10.23 -3.80 4.03
CA GLY A 57 9.12 -3.37 4.88
C GLY A 57 9.46 -2.21 5.82
N ILE A 58 8.45 -1.40 6.16
CA ILE A 58 8.57 -0.30 7.14
C ILE A 58 7.31 -0.22 8.02
N THR A 59 7.49 0.03 9.32
CA THR A 59 6.38 0.32 10.26
C THR A 59 6.74 1.48 11.18
N TRP A 60 5.73 2.23 11.61
CA TRP A 60 5.89 3.37 12.52
C TRP A 60 5.85 2.90 13.98
N LEU A 61 6.84 3.30 14.78
CA LEU A 61 6.95 2.99 16.21
C LEU A 61 6.43 4.11 17.13
N GLY A 62 5.99 5.22 16.52
CA GLY A 62 5.63 6.44 17.22
C GLY A 62 6.69 7.54 17.07
N GLU A 63 6.26 8.80 17.23
CA GLU A 63 7.12 9.98 17.09
C GLU A 63 7.89 10.00 15.76
N ASP A 64 9.20 10.05 15.78
CA ASP A 64 10.08 10.02 14.60
C ASP A 64 10.78 8.65 14.40
N ARG A 65 10.36 7.60 15.13
CA ARG A 65 10.94 6.26 15.11
C ARG A 65 10.19 5.31 14.19
N TYR A 66 10.94 4.52 13.42
CA TYR A 66 10.44 3.53 12.49
C TYR A 66 11.27 2.26 12.55
N ALA A 67 10.65 1.11 12.37
CA ALA A 67 11.34 -0.15 12.14
C ALA A 67 11.30 -0.50 10.65
N VAL A 68 12.44 -0.94 10.13
CA VAL A 68 12.63 -1.25 8.69
C VAL A 68 13.31 -2.61 8.57
N VAL A 69 12.73 -3.52 7.82
CA VAL A 69 13.34 -4.81 7.49
C VAL A 69 14.13 -4.73 6.18
N SER A 70 15.04 -5.67 6.02
CA SER A 70 15.82 -5.87 4.79
C SER A 70 15.74 -7.35 4.40
N ASP A 71 15.49 -7.63 3.14
CA ASP A 71 15.24 -8.97 2.61
C ASP A 71 16.49 -9.88 2.60
N LYS A 72 17.68 -9.31 2.53
CA LYS A 72 18.95 -10.06 2.37
C LYS A 72 19.88 -10.01 3.60
N ASP A 73 19.39 -9.59 4.76
CA ASP A 73 20.20 -9.62 5.96
C ASP A 73 20.45 -11.06 6.46
N SER A 74 21.68 -11.30 6.95
CA SER A 74 22.05 -12.58 7.54
C SER A 74 21.48 -12.82 8.94
N LEU A 75 20.99 -11.78 9.58
CA LEU A 75 20.30 -11.79 10.86
C LEU A 75 18.82 -11.52 10.67
N ASP A 76 17.99 -12.21 11.41
CA ASP A 76 16.55 -11.90 11.49
C ASP A 76 16.33 -10.75 12.45
N GLY A 77 15.64 -9.72 11.98
CA GLY A 77 15.38 -8.53 12.77
C GLY A 77 15.06 -7.31 11.91
N TRP A 78 15.30 -6.14 12.48
CA TRP A 78 15.01 -4.87 11.80
C TRP A 78 16.02 -3.80 12.16
N TYR A 79 16.13 -2.81 11.27
CA TYR A 79 16.82 -1.56 11.55
C TYR A 79 15.89 -0.56 12.21
N GLU A 80 16.35 0.08 13.26
CA GLU A 80 15.69 1.26 13.81
C GLU A 80 16.13 2.49 13.02
N PHE A 81 15.13 3.20 12.47
CA PHE A 81 15.31 4.46 11.77
C PHE A 81 14.70 5.61 12.59
N ARG A 82 15.38 6.74 12.61
CA ARG A 82 14.80 8.03 12.98
C ARG A 82 14.51 8.80 11.71
N ILE A 83 13.23 9.17 11.45
CA ILE A 83 12.81 9.89 10.26
C ILE A 83 12.00 11.11 10.68
N GLN A 84 12.63 12.27 10.67
CA GLN A 84 11.97 13.53 11.00
C GLN A 84 11.33 14.14 9.76
N LEU A 85 10.04 14.41 9.85
CA LEU A 85 9.30 15.10 8.80
C LEU A 85 9.27 16.61 9.06
N ASP A 86 9.25 17.38 7.99
CA ASP A 86 8.87 18.79 8.00
C ASP A 86 7.32 18.82 7.98
N PRO A 87 6.64 19.16 9.09
CA PRO A 87 5.19 19.00 9.19
C PRO A 87 4.44 19.95 8.25
N ALA A 88 4.99 21.13 7.97
CA ALA A 88 4.40 22.07 7.02
C ALA A 88 4.53 21.59 5.56
N LYS A 89 5.66 20.96 5.22
CA LYS A 89 5.96 20.53 3.85
C LYS A 89 5.63 19.06 3.57
N GLY A 90 5.43 18.22 4.60
CA GLY A 90 5.20 16.78 4.45
C GLY A 90 6.31 16.10 3.63
N ARG A 91 7.57 16.32 4.02
CA ARG A 91 8.76 15.69 3.42
C ARG A 91 9.77 15.37 4.52
N VAL A 92 10.67 14.45 4.25
CA VAL A 92 11.73 14.13 5.20
C VAL A 92 12.68 15.33 5.33
N LYS A 93 12.84 15.80 6.56
CA LYS A 93 13.80 16.83 6.96
C LYS A 93 15.15 16.19 7.25
N GLN A 94 15.15 15.12 8.02
CA GLN A 94 16.32 14.35 8.41
C GLN A 94 15.96 12.87 8.54
N ALA A 95 16.88 11.98 8.19
CA ALA A 95 16.78 10.56 8.45
C ALA A 95 18.10 10.01 8.95
N GLU A 96 18.05 9.00 9.79
CA GLU A 96 19.21 8.32 10.37
C GLU A 96 18.88 6.86 10.61
N ARG A 97 19.81 5.95 10.30
CA ARG A 97 19.73 4.55 10.70
C ARG A 97 20.48 4.40 12.01
N LEU A 98 19.78 4.11 13.11
CA LEU A 98 20.31 4.11 14.47
C LEU A 98 20.98 2.80 14.84
N ALA A 99 20.21 1.70 14.83
CA ALA A 99 20.65 0.42 15.34
C ALA A 99 20.02 -0.72 14.51
N PHE A 100 20.57 -1.92 14.66
CA PHE A 100 19.95 -3.16 14.24
C PHE A 100 19.53 -3.95 15.48
N HIS A 101 18.30 -4.42 15.50
CA HIS A 101 17.71 -5.26 16.53
C HIS A 101 17.41 -6.62 15.92
N GLY A 102 18.05 -7.67 16.38
CA GLY A 102 17.84 -8.99 15.79
C GLY A 102 18.81 -10.03 16.31
N MET A 103 18.67 -11.23 15.80
CA MET A 103 19.44 -12.38 16.20
C MET A 103 19.62 -13.40 15.08
N HIS A 104 20.57 -14.31 15.23
CA HIS A 104 20.62 -15.52 14.42
C HIS A 104 19.53 -16.49 14.88
N THR A 105 18.62 -16.83 13.98
CA THR A 105 17.57 -17.83 14.26
C THR A 105 18.05 -19.26 13.94
N GLY A 106 19.25 -19.40 13.39
CA GLY A 106 19.78 -20.67 12.93
C GLY A 106 19.21 -21.14 11.59
N ALA A 107 18.30 -20.38 11.03
CA ALA A 107 17.72 -20.61 9.70
C ALA A 107 18.56 -19.93 8.60
N PRO A 108 18.44 -20.35 7.34
CA PRO A 108 18.87 -19.54 6.19
C PRO A 108 18.24 -18.15 6.22
N VAL A 109 18.79 -17.21 5.44
CA VAL A 109 18.18 -15.87 5.27
C VAL A 109 16.68 -16.01 5.01
N ARG A 110 15.86 -15.39 5.87
CA ARG A 110 14.41 -15.55 5.84
C ARG A 110 13.72 -14.75 4.74
N ASP A 111 14.42 -13.81 4.13
CA ASP A 111 13.84 -12.94 3.09
C ASP A 111 12.69 -12.11 3.67
N ALA A 112 13.02 -11.17 4.59
CA ALA A 112 12.05 -10.40 5.36
C ALA A 112 11.43 -9.29 4.51
N GLU A 113 10.11 -9.36 4.25
CA GLU A 113 9.40 -8.46 3.33
C GLU A 113 8.43 -7.51 4.06
N GLY A 114 7.76 -7.98 5.08
CA GLY A 114 6.77 -7.20 5.82
C GLY A 114 7.09 -7.05 7.30
N ILE A 115 6.76 -5.90 7.88
CA ILE A 115 6.92 -5.65 9.32
C ILE A 115 5.74 -4.87 9.89
N ALA A 116 5.26 -5.26 11.05
CA ALA A 116 4.21 -4.57 11.79
C ALA A 116 4.58 -4.44 13.27
N TYR A 117 4.28 -3.29 13.87
CA TYR A 117 4.42 -3.03 15.28
C TYR A 117 3.06 -3.16 15.98
N SER A 118 3.00 -3.90 17.08
CA SER A 118 1.85 -3.97 17.98
C SER A 118 2.16 -3.19 19.25
N PRO A 119 1.63 -1.98 19.41
CA PRO A 119 1.92 -1.15 20.57
C PRO A 119 1.41 -1.77 21.88
N GLU A 120 0.29 -2.48 21.86
CA GLU A 120 -0.29 -3.14 23.04
C GLU A 120 0.61 -4.26 23.59
N ARG A 121 1.37 -4.90 22.69
CA ARG A 121 2.31 -5.96 23.04
C ARG A 121 3.73 -5.46 23.24
N ASN A 122 4.02 -4.26 22.72
CA ASN A 122 5.37 -3.71 22.55
C ASN A 122 6.29 -4.71 21.81
N THR A 123 5.77 -5.32 20.73
CA THR A 123 6.47 -6.32 19.92
C THR A 123 6.32 -6.03 18.44
N LEU A 124 7.23 -6.60 17.64
CA LEU A 124 7.20 -6.49 16.20
C LEU A 124 6.96 -7.87 15.59
N PHE A 125 6.24 -7.88 14.48
CA PHE A 125 5.98 -9.07 13.68
C PHE A 125 6.66 -8.89 12.33
N ILE A 126 7.37 -9.93 11.86
CA ILE A 126 8.09 -9.91 10.59
C ILE A 126 7.60 -11.05 9.72
N ALA A 127 7.03 -10.69 8.56
CA ALA A 127 6.67 -11.62 7.51
C ALA A 127 7.90 -11.90 6.63
N ALA A 128 8.12 -13.16 6.31
CA ALA A 128 9.25 -13.57 5.51
C ALA A 128 8.83 -14.51 4.38
N GLU A 129 9.46 -14.32 3.22
CA GLU A 129 9.10 -15.03 2.00
C GLU A 129 9.71 -16.43 1.94
N SER A 130 10.93 -16.62 2.42
CA SER A 130 11.63 -17.89 2.28
C SER A 130 11.08 -19.04 3.14
N ASP A 131 10.37 -18.73 4.23
CA ASP A 131 9.74 -19.72 5.11
C ASP A 131 8.22 -19.60 5.20
N GLN A 132 7.62 -18.58 4.55
CA GLN A 132 6.19 -18.28 4.58
C GLN A 132 5.65 -18.19 6.01
N ARG A 133 6.37 -17.51 6.91
CA ARG A 133 6.00 -17.35 8.33
C ARG A 133 6.02 -15.89 8.74
N VAL A 134 5.17 -15.56 9.73
CA VAL A 134 5.17 -14.26 10.40
C VAL A 134 5.50 -14.48 11.86
N LEU A 135 6.75 -14.18 12.22
CA LEU A 135 7.28 -14.40 13.57
C LEU A 135 7.23 -13.13 14.41
N GLU A 136 6.99 -13.29 15.71
CA GLU A 136 7.00 -12.19 16.67
C GLU A 136 8.36 -12.04 17.35
N PHE A 137 8.81 -10.80 17.42
CA PHE A 137 10.06 -10.38 18.07
C PHE A 137 9.76 -9.38 19.18
N SER A 138 10.51 -9.44 20.28
CA SER A 138 10.52 -8.39 21.30
C SER A 138 11.12 -7.10 20.73
N ASP A 139 10.95 -5.98 21.43
CA ASP A 139 11.56 -4.69 21.09
C ASP A 139 13.11 -4.71 21.05
N SER A 140 13.73 -5.70 21.69
CA SER A 140 15.18 -5.94 21.64
C SER A 140 15.62 -6.89 20.51
N GLY A 141 14.70 -7.35 19.65
CA GLY A 141 15.00 -8.22 18.51
C GLY A 141 15.14 -9.71 18.85
N GLN A 142 14.60 -10.15 19.98
CA GLN A 142 14.60 -11.57 20.36
C GLN A 142 13.29 -12.24 19.94
N LEU A 143 13.35 -13.47 19.44
CA LEU A 143 12.15 -14.27 19.16
C LEU A 143 11.35 -14.50 20.45
N THR A 144 10.04 -14.26 20.40
CA THR A 144 9.14 -14.54 21.53
C THR A 144 8.63 -15.99 21.52
N GLY A 145 8.83 -16.72 20.44
CA GLY A 145 8.27 -18.05 20.19
C GLY A 145 6.81 -18.04 19.73
N ARG A 146 6.24 -16.86 19.47
CA ARG A 146 4.89 -16.71 18.92
C ARG A 146 4.94 -16.34 17.44
N GLU A 147 3.87 -16.67 16.71
CA GLU A 147 3.72 -16.40 15.28
C GLU A 147 2.26 -16.32 14.88
N LEU A 148 1.96 -15.65 13.76
CA LEU A 148 0.63 -15.74 13.17
C LEU A 148 0.38 -17.15 12.66
N GLN A 149 -0.78 -17.70 13.00
CA GLN A 149 -1.20 -19.04 12.58
C GLN A 149 -1.71 -19.01 11.14
N LEU A 150 -0.78 -19.03 10.20
CA LEU A 150 -1.09 -18.99 8.78
C LEU A 150 -1.80 -20.29 8.34
N PRO A 151 -2.79 -20.21 7.43
CA PRO A 151 -3.44 -21.40 6.89
C PRO A 151 -2.46 -22.21 6.04
N ALA A 152 -2.55 -23.56 6.12
CA ALA A 152 -1.66 -24.50 5.43
C ALA A 152 -1.57 -24.32 3.90
N LYS A 153 -2.56 -23.66 3.30
CA LYS A 153 -2.53 -23.31 1.87
C LYS A 153 -1.51 -22.23 1.50
N LEU A 154 -0.93 -21.54 2.48
CA LEU A 154 0.18 -20.59 2.30
C LEU A 154 1.51 -21.31 2.55
N SER A 155 1.81 -22.30 1.75
CA SER A 155 3.08 -23.02 1.78
C SER A 155 3.97 -22.63 0.61
N LEU A 156 5.25 -22.94 0.70
CA LEU A 156 6.21 -22.72 -0.39
C LEU A 156 5.79 -23.43 -1.70
N ASP A 157 5.11 -24.58 -1.60
CA ASP A 157 4.62 -25.29 -2.77
C ASP A 157 3.41 -24.60 -3.43
N SER A 158 2.73 -23.74 -2.72
CA SER A 158 1.53 -23.04 -3.18
C SER A 158 1.81 -21.74 -3.92
N ILE A 159 3.01 -21.18 -3.78
CA ILE A 159 3.40 -19.91 -4.41
C ILE A 159 4.12 -20.11 -5.74
N TYR A 160 4.14 -19.08 -6.59
CA TYR A 160 4.90 -19.05 -7.83
C TYR A 160 6.32 -18.55 -7.57
N GLY A 161 7.30 -19.44 -7.44
CA GLY A 161 8.69 -19.04 -7.24
C GLY A 161 8.86 -18.19 -5.97
N ASN A 162 9.35 -16.97 -6.13
CA ASN A 162 9.61 -15.99 -5.08
C ASN A 162 8.51 -14.90 -5.06
N TYR A 163 7.24 -15.29 -4.88
CA TYR A 163 6.07 -14.40 -4.82
C TYR A 163 5.19 -14.76 -3.62
N GLY A 164 5.85 -14.94 -2.47
CA GLY A 164 5.21 -15.32 -1.21
C GLY A 164 4.69 -14.16 -0.40
N LEU A 165 4.80 -14.26 0.93
CA LEU A 165 4.41 -13.18 1.86
C LEU A 165 5.25 -11.94 1.60
N GLU A 166 4.59 -10.85 1.21
CA GLU A 166 5.25 -9.61 0.79
C GLU A 166 5.00 -8.46 1.78
N SER A 167 3.92 -8.48 2.50
CA SER A 167 3.53 -7.33 3.33
C SER A 167 2.86 -7.74 4.62
N LEU A 168 3.02 -6.87 5.63
CA LEU A 168 2.39 -7.02 6.93
C LEU A 168 2.05 -5.64 7.49
N THR A 169 0.86 -5.50 8.08
CA THR A 169 0.44 -4.28 8.79
C THR A 169 -0.44 -4.63 9.99
N TYR A 170 -0.49 -3.77 10.98
CA TYR A 170 -1.34 -3.93 12.15
C TYR A 170 -2.22 -2.69 12.34
N ASN A 171 -3.48 -2.92 12.66
CA ASN A 171 -4.43 -1.89 13.05
C ASN A 171 -4.69 -1.99 14.55
N SER A 172 -4.22 -1.00 15.32
CA SER A 172 -4.40 -0.95 16.76
C SER A 172 -5.85 -0.66 17.20
N HIS A 173 -6.67 -0.04 16.34
CA HIS A 173 -8.09 0.23 16.66
C HIS A 173 -8.98 -1.03 16.48
N THR A 174 -8.69 -1.85 15.49
CA THR A 174 -9.44 -3.09 15.23
C THR A 174 -8.75 -4.34 15.77
N HIS A 175 -7.56 -4.18 16.37
CA HIS A 175 -6.73 -5.27 16.88
C HIS A 175 -6.53 -6.38 15.84
N THR A 176 -6.12 -5.98 14.64
CA THR A 176 -6.07 -6.90 13.50
C THR A 176 -4.75 -6.76 12.74
N PHE A 177 -4.03 -7.88 12.60
CA PHE A 177 -2.92 -8.01 11.66
C PHE A 177 -3.45 -8.34 10.28
N TRP A 178 -2.84 -7.78 9.25
CA TRP A 178 -3.16 -8.03 7.86
C TRP A 178 -1.89 -8.40 7.09
N THR A 179 -1.98 -9.47 6.30
CA THR A 179 -0.89 -9.87 5.39
C THR A 179 -1.46 -10.33 4.04
N VAL A 180 -0.59 -10.37 3.05
CA VAL A 180 -0.89 -10.77 1.68
C VAL A 180 0.37 -11.32 1.01
N THR A 181 0.21 -12.20 0.03
CA THR A 181 1.27 -12.60 -0.88
C THR A 181 1.46 -11.56 -2.01
N GLU A 182 2.66 -11.44 -2.57
CA GLU A 182 2.90 -10.56 -3.73
C GLU A 182 2.01 -10.95 -4.91
N HIS A 183 1.81 -12.25 -5.12
CA HIS A 183 1.12 -12.80 -6.27
C HIS A 183 0.05 -13.84 -5.89
N SER A 184 -0.80 -14.22 -6.87
CA SER A 184 -1.79 -15.29 -6.68
C SER A 184 -1.12 -16.60 -6.21
N LEU A 185 -1.80 -17.34 -5.35
CA LEU A 185 -1.43 -18.73 -5.14
C LEU A 185 -1.72 -19.55 -6.40
N LYS A 186 -0.98 -20.64 -6.60
CA LYS A 186 -1.19 -21.56 -7.76
C LYS A 186 -2.62 -22.08 -7.87
N ALA A 187 -3.30 -22.26 -6.73
CA ALA A 187 -4.69 -22.70 -6.69
C ALA A 187 -5.71 -21.61 -7.07
N ASP A 188 -5.32 -20.33 -7.03
CA ASP A 188 -6.23 -19.20 -7.27
C ASP A 188 -6.21 -18.69 -8.72
N GLY A 189 -5.26 -19.13 -9.51
CA GLY A 189 -5.17 -18.77 -10.91
C GLY A 189 -3.77 -18.88 -11.48
N GLU A 190 -3.64 -18.65 -12.76
CA GLU A 190 -2.35 -18.66 -13.44
C GLU A 190 -1.48 -17.45 -13.03
N LYS A 191 -0.17 -17.57 -13.19
CA LYS A 191 0.76 -16.48 -12.95
C LYS A 191 0.45 -15.32 -13.88
N SER A 192 0.23 -14.13 -13.30
CA SER A 192 0.06 -12.88 -14.05
C SER A 192 1.37 -12.51 -14.76
N THR A 193 1.29 -12.18 -16.02
CA THR A 193 2.44 -11.86 -16.86
C THR A 193 2.14 -10.69 -17.79
N ALA A 194 3.18 -10.05 -18.28
CA ALA A 194 3.03 -9.02 -19.30
C ALA A 194 2.39 -9.54 -20.60
N ARG A 195 2.38 -10.85 -20.83
CA ARG A 195 1.81 -11.51 -22.00
C ARG A 195 0.33 -11.82 -21.85
N ASN A 196 -0.04 -12.53 -20.75
CA ASN A 196 -1.43 -12.98 -20.56
C ASN A 196 -2.37 -11.90 -20.03
N LYS A 197 -1.80 -10.85 -19.39
CA LYS A 197 -2.59 -9.72 -18.89
C LYS A 197 -3.72 -10.10 -17.93
N VAL A 198 -3.53 -11.14 -17.13
CA VAL A 198 -4.50 -11.49 -16.11
C VAL A 198 -4.21 -10.73 -14.80
N PRO A 199 -5.23 -10.39 -13.99
CA PRO A 199 -5.00 -9.82 -12.67
C PRO A 199 -4.42 -10.88 -11.71
N CYS A 200 -3.68 -10.45 -10.69
CA CYS A 200 -3.39 -11.31 -9.54
C CYS A 200 -4.65 -11.43 -8.68
N LYS A 201 -5.03 -12.65 -8.34
CA LYS A 201 -6.11 -12.96 -7.40
C LYS A 201 -5.48 -13.27 -6.04
N LEU A 202 -5.60 -12.33 -5.13
CA LEU A 202 -4.91 -12.34 -3.85
C LEU A 202 -5.87 -12.60 -2.70
N ARG A 203 -5.33 -13.09 -1.60
CA ARG A 203 -6.04 -13.30 -0.35
C ARG A 203 -5.47 -12.38 0.72
N LEU A 204 -6.22 -11.32 1.07
CA LEU A 204 -5.93 -10.51 2.24
C LEU A 204 -6.34 -11.30 3.48
N LEU A 205 -5.40 -11.61 4.33
CA LEU A 205 -5.61 -12.43 5.54
C LEU A 205 -5.62 -11.54 6.78
N ALA A 206 -6.66 -11.66 7.59
CA ALA A 206 -6.85 -10.96 8.85
C ALA A 206 -6.61 -11.89 10.03
N PHE A 207 -5.81 -11.47 11.01
CA PHE A 207 -5.54 -12.21 12.24
C PHE A 207 -5.85 -11.34 13.46
N GLY A 208 -6.42 -11.97 14.50
CA GLY A 208 -6.70 -11.28 15.76
C GLY A 208 -5.50 -11.19 16.69
N ASP A 209 -5.72 -10.58 17.86
CA ASP A 209 -4.71 -10.54 18.93
C ASP A 209 -4.34 -11.93 19.46
N ASP A 210 -5.20 -12.92 19.29
CA ASP A 210 -4.89 -14.32 19.57
C ASP A 210 -3.98 -14.97 18.52
N LEU A 211 -3.55 -14.20 17.51
CA LEU A 211 -2.70 -14.58 16.38
C LEU A 211 -3.35 -15.62 15.45
N LYS A 212 -4.67 -15.84 15.57
CA LYS A 212 -5.43 -16.77 14.72
C LYS A 212 -6.12 -16.04 13.58
N LEU A 213 -6.33 -16.77 12.48
CA LEU A 213 -7.06 -16.27 11.33
C LEU A 213 -8.50 -15.89 11.72
N LYS A 214 -8.87 -14.62 11.51
CA LYS A 214 -10.22 -14.07 11.70
C LYS A 214 -11.02 -14.01 10.40
N GLY A 215 -10.34 -13.81 9.28
CA GLY A 215 -11.00 -13.64 7.98
C GLY A 215 -10.04 -13.71 6.81
N GLU A 216 -10.63 -13.99 5.67
CA GLU A 216 -9.96 -14.04 4.38
C GLU A 216 -10.81 -13.29 3.36
N TYR A 217 -10.19 -12.37 2.61
CA TYR A 217 -10.87 -11.48 1.69
C TYR A 217 -10.17 -11.52 0.33
N HIS A 218 -10.96 -11.57 -0.73
CA HIS A 218 -10.42 -11.64 -2.09
C HIS A 218 -10.14 -10.25 -2.65
N TYR A 219 -8.94 -10.07 -3.16
CA TYR A 219 -8.50 -8.85 -3.82
C TYR A 219 -8.00 -9.17 -5.23
N GLU A 220 -8.37 -8.37 -6.21
CA GLU A 220 -7.85 -8.49 -7.56
C GLU A 220 -7.06 -7.24 -7.93
N THR A 221 -5.82 -7.43 -8.40
CA THR A 221 -5.01 -6.33 -8.90
C THR A 221 -5.56 -5.80 -10.22
N ASP A 222 -5.02 -4.67 -10.69
CA ASP A 222 -5.14 -4.33 -12.10
C ASP A 222 -4.42 -5.36 -12.96
N VAL A 223 -4.50 -5.23 -14.27
CA VAL A 223 -3.72 -6.06 -15.19
C VAL A 223 -2.36 -5.42 -15.50
N PRO A 224 -1.32 -6.22 -15.76
CA PRO A 224 -0.01 -5.71 -16.16
C PRO A 224 -0.06 -4.79 -17.37
N GLN A 225 0.72 -3.73 -17.36
CA GLN A 225 0.80 -2.74 -18.44
C GLN A 225 2.03 -2.94 -19.34
N ALA A 226 3.07 -3.62 -18.89
CA ALA A 226 4.24 -3.92 -19.69
C ALA A 226 3.84 -4.70 -20.96
N ARG A 227 4.47 -4.37 -22.08
CA ARG A 227 4.20 -5.07 -23.35
C ARG A 227 4.93 -6.40 -23.46
N LYS A 228 5.98 -6.59 -22.69
CA LYS A 228 6.83 -7.79 -22.65
C LYS A 228 7.51 -7.91 -21.29
N GLU A 229 7.89 -9.10 -20.97
CA GLU A 229 8.73 -9.39 -19.81
C GLU A 229 10.19 -9.52 -20.22
N ASN A 230 11.02 -9.41 -19.22
CA ASN A 230 12.41 -9.85 -19.27
C ASN A 230 12.76 -10.53 -17.93
N SER A 231 14.01 -10.91 -17.73
CA SER A 231 14.44 -11.61 -16.52
C SER A 231 14.28 -10.81 -15.21
N ARG A 232 13.86 -9.55 -15.30
CA ARG A 232 13.67 -8.62 -14.17
C ARG A 232 12.36 -7.91 -14.32
N TYR A 233 11.30 -8.68 -14.19
CA TYR A 233 9.93 -8.22 -14.21
C TYR A 233 9.22 -8.78 -12.98
N ALA A 234 8.56 -7.92 -12.23
CA ALA A 234 7.68 -8.30 -11.13
C ALA A 234 6.38 -7.50 -11.20
N PHE A 235 5.28 -8.13 -10.83
CA PHE A 235 3.97 -7.52 -10.77
C PHE A 235 3.15 -8.15 -9.65
N GLY A 236 2.59 -7.32 -8.79
CA GLY A 236 1.77 -7.77 -7.68
C GLY A 236 1.49 -6.68 -6.65
N VAL A 237 1.17 -7.09 -5.45
CA VAL A 237 1.04 -6.21 -4.29
C VAL A 237 2.35 -6.22 -3.53
N SER A 238 2.93 -5.06 -3.28
CA SER A 238 4.21 -4.92 -2.58
C SER A 238 4.08 -4.34 -1.17
N ALA A 239 2.95 -3.73 -0.81
CA ALA A 239 2.74 -3.24 0.56
C ALA A 239 1.27 -3.13 0.93
N LEU A 240 0.99 -3.28 2.23
CA LEU A 240 -0.27 -2.98 2.88
C LEU A 240 -0.07 -1.93 3.98
N THR A 241 -1.09 -1.11 4.21
CA THR A 241 -1.14 -0.23 5.39
C THR A 241 -2.57 -0.17 5.90
N ALA A 242 -2.77 -0.57 7.14
CA ALA A 242 -4.07 -0.47 7.79
C ALA A 242 -4.35 0.98 8.22
N LEU A 243 -5.60 1.42 8.05
CA LEU A 243 -6.08 2.72 8.47
C LEU A 243 -6.97 2.59 9.71
N ASP A 244 -7.04 3.66 10.50
CA ASP A 244 -7.74 3.68 11.80
C ASP A 244 -9.23 3.29 11.69
N ASP A 245 -9.86 3.53 10.54
CA ASP A 245 -11.26 3.18 10.26
C ASP A 245 -11.48 1.70 9.83
N GLY A 246 -10.43 0.89 9.85
CA GLY A 246 -10.48 -0.53 9.47
C GLY A 246 -10.33 -0.80 7.97
N SER A 247 -10.20 0.24 7.14
CA SER A 247 -9.86 0.08 5.73
C SER A 247 -8.36 -0.19 5.55
N LEU A 248 -7.97 -0.64 4.36
CA LEU A 248 -6.58 -0.92 4.01
C LEU A 248 -6.17 -0.12 2.78
N LEU A 249 -4.96 0.39 2.79
CA LEU A 249 -4.26 0.82 1.59
C LEU A 249 -3.47 -0.36 1.04
N VAL A 250 -3.59 -0.57 -0.26
CA VAL A 250 -2.91 -1.64 -1.01
C VAL A 250 -2.03 -0.98 -2.06
N LEU A 251 -0.73 -1.27 -2.03
CA LEU A 251 0.23 -0.81 -3.04
C LEU A 251 0.42 -1.88 -4.11
N GLU A 252 -0.17 -1.67 -5.28
CA GLU A 252 0.14 -2.46 -6.48
C GLU A 252 1.40 -1.91 -7.14
N ARG A 253 2.34 -2.80 -7.45
CA ARG A 253 3.59 -2.45 -8.09
C ARG A 253 3.79 -3.25 -9.38
N GLU A 254 4.22 -2.56 -10.44
CA GLU A 254 4.73 -3.18 -11.66
C GLU A 254 6.16 -2.70 -11.88
N PHE A 255 7.11 -3.61 -11.79
CA PHE A 255 8.53 -3.38 -11.93
C PHE A 255 9.04 -3.95 -13.25
N TYR A 256 9.58 -3.07 -14.10
CA TYR A 256 10.12 -3.45 -15.41
C TYR A 256 11.52 -2.89 -15.60
N VAL A 257 12.52 -3.75 -15.70
CA VAL A 257 13.89 -3.36 -16.02
C VAL A 257 14.23 -3.78 -17.43
N ALA A 258 14.48 -2.80 -18.29
CA ALA A 258 14.89 -3.04 -19.68
C ALA A 258 16.29 -3.67 -19.74
N ARG A 259 16.54 -4.50 -20.77
CA ARG A 259 17.81 -5.25 -20.93
C ARG A 259 19.07 -4.37 -20.80
N LYS A 260 19.02 -3.13 -21.27
CA LYS A 260 20.12 -2.14 -21.18
C LYS A 260 19.86 -1.08 -20.11
N PHE A 261 19.04 -1.34 -19.12
CA PHE A 261 18.58 -0.41 -18.07
C PHE A 261 17.80 0.81 -18.57
N MET A 262 18.18 1.40 -19.68
CA MET A 262 17.46 2.54 -20.26
C MET A 262 16.05 2.14 -20.67
N SER A 263 15.07 3.00 -20.39
CA SER A 263 13.62 2.75 -20.55
C SER A 263 13.04 1.79 -19.50
N SER A 264 13.76 1.57 -18.38
CA SER A 264 13.20 0.91 -17.20
C SER A 264 12.24 1.82 -16.46
N TRP A 265 11.23 1.23 -15.85
CA TRP A 265 10.25 1.97 -15.06
C TRP A 265 9.66 1.09 -13.95
N VAL A 266 9.19 1.75 -12.91
CA VAL A 266 8.36 1.15 -11.87
C VAL A 266 7.11 1.98 -11.74
N ARG A 267 5.95 1.33 -11.88
CA ARG A 267 4.65 1.94 -11.68
C ARG A 267 4.06 1.45 -10.37
N CYS A 268 3.63 2.39 -9.56
CA CYS A 268 2.94 2.16 -8.30
C CYS A 268 1.54 2.74 -8.37
N LYS A 269 0.56 1.99 -7.85
CA LYS A 269 -0.81 2.44 -7.67
C LYS A 269 -1.23 2.11 -6.24
N ILE A 270 -1.86 3.06 -5.57
CA ILE A 270 -2.39 2.86 -4.23
C ILE A 270 -3.91 2.84 -4.33
N TYR A 271 -4.48 1.77 -3.83
CA TYR A 271 -5.92 1.59 -3.70
C TYR A 271 -6.32 1.50 -2.23
N ARG A 272 -7.54 1.94 -1.93
CA ARG A 272 -8.18 1.73 -0.64
C ARG A 272 -9.26 0.67 -0.79
N VAL A 273 -9.33 -0.25 0.17
CA VAL A 273 -10.35 -1.29 0.23
C VAL A 273 -10.98 -1.33 1.63
N PHE A 274 -12.23 -1.80 1.69
CA PHE A 274 -13.02 -1.90 2.91
C PHE A 274 -13.38 -3.36 3.18
N PRO A 275 -12.59 -4.12 3.94
CA PRO A 275 -12.88 -5.54 4.22
C PRO A 275 -14.24 -5.75 4.89
N ALA A 276 -14.70 -4.79 5.71
CA ALA A 276 -16.02 -4.85 6.35
C ALA A 276 -17.19 -4.91 5.36
N ALA A 277 -17.02 -4.47 4.10
CA ALA A 277 -18.05 -4.53 3.08
C ALA A 277 -18.34 -5.96 2.59
N GLN A 278 -17.43 -6.91 2.85
CA GLN A 278 -17.55 -8.35 2.48
C GLN A 278 -17.83 -8.60 0.99
N GLU A 279 -17.45 -7.65 0.14
CA GLU A 279 -17.55 -7.80 -1.32
C GLU A 279 -16.52 -8.81 -1.84
N THR A 280 -16.83 -9.55 -2.90
CA THR A 280 -15.93 -10.56 -3.47
C THR A 280 -15.87 -10.45 -4.99
N PRO A 281 -14.72 -10.00 -5.59
CA PRO A 281 -13.56 -9.42 -4.90
C PRO A 281 -13.89 -8.09 -4.22
N LEU A 282 -13.06 -7.68 -3.26
CA LEU A 282 -13.20 -6.37 -2.62
C LEU A 282 -13.18 -5.25 -3.67
N LYS A 283 -14.15 -4.34 -3.57
CA LYS A 283 -14.14 -3.13 -4.39
C LYS A 283 -12.99 -2.24 -3.96
N LYS A 284 -12.18 -1.82 -4.93
CA LYS A 284 -11.04 -0.94 -4.68
C LYS A 284 -11.32 0.48 -5.14
N GLU A 285 -10.96 1.45 -4.30
CA GLU A 285 -11.03 2.87 -4.60
C GLU A 285 -9.64 3.37 -4.96
N PHE A 286 -9.50 3.95 -6.14
CA PHE A 286 -8.23 4.52 -6.57
C PHE A 286 -7.87 5.75 -5.73
N MET A 287 -6.67 5.73 -5.11
CA MET A 287 -6.18 6.84 -4.30
C MET A 287 -5.09 7.63 -5.02
N TYR A 288 -4.09 6.94 -5.56
CA TYR A 288 -2.91 7.60 -6.09
C TYR A 288 -2.12 6.70 -7.04
N SER A 289 -1.43 7.29 -8.02
CA SER A 289 -0.45 6.57 -8.84
C SER A 289 0.75 7.43 -9.19
N PHE A 290 1.88 6.77 -9.37
CA PHE A 290 3.09 7.41 -9.87
C PHE A 290 3.97 6.41 -10.61
N THR A 291 4.86 6.93 -11.47
CA THR A 291 5.83 6.11 -12.18
C THR A 291 7.23 6.71 -11.98
N THR A 292 8.17 5.86 -11.61
CA THR A 292 9.59 6.20 -11.59
C THR A 292 10.27 5.62 -12.82
N ASN A 293 11.29 6.30 -13.33
CA ASN A 293 11.84 5.98 -14.64
C ASN A 293 13.37 6.07 -14.67
N LEU A 294 13.95 5.28 -15.53
CA LEU A 294 15.33 5.42 -15.95
C LEU A 294 15.39 5.63 -17.46
N ASN A 295 15.51 6.89 -17.87
CA ASN A 295 15.67 7.28 -19.26
C ASN A 295 16.65 8.47 -19.38
N LEU A 296 16.81 9.04 -20.55
CA LEU A 296 17.76 10.15 -20.77
C LEU A 296 17.49 11.38 -19.91
N THR A 297 16.23 11.67 -19.63
CA THR A 297 15.80 12.86 -18.87
C THR A 297 15.47 12.59 -17.41
N ARG A 298 15.12 11.36 -17.06
CA ARG A 298 14.70 10.95 -15.73
C ARG A 298 15.55 9.79 -15.22
N ARG A 299 16.18 9.99 -14.05
CA ARG A 299 17.05 8.99 -13.39
C ARG A 299 16.60 8.81 -11.94
N ASN A 300 15.33 8.44 -11.79
CA ASN A 300 14.66 8.32 -10.49
C ASN A 300 13.99 6.97 -10.31
N LEU A 301 14.47 5.94 -11.01
CA LEU A 301 13.97 4.58 -10.87
C LEU A 301 14.05 4.13 -9.41
N ALA A 302 12.94 3.66 -8.85
CA ALA A 302 12.81 3.24 -7.47
C ALA A 302 11.75 2.13 -7.37
N ASN A 303 12.12 1.03 -6.73
CA ASN A 303 11.27 -0.12 -6.47
C ASN A 303 10.65 0.03 -5.08
N TYR A 304 9.40 0.50 -4.99
CA TYR A 304 8.74 0.72 -3.70
C TYR A 304 8.13 -0.57 -3.18
N GLU A 305 8.51 -0.95 -1.96
CA GLU A 305 8.08 -2.18 -1.29
C GLU A 305 7.55 -1.92 0.13
N GLY A 306 8.07 -0.91 0.84
CA GLY A 306 7.56 -0.52 2.15
C GLY A 306 6.55 0.62 2.10
N MET A 307 5.48 0.53 2.92
CA MET A 307 4.49 1.59 3.09
C MET A 307 3.96 1.58 4.52
N CYS A 308 3.96 2.74 5.21
CA CYS A 308 3.36 2.87 6.53
C CYS A 308 2.81 4.28 6.78
N LEU A 309 1.88 4.39 7.73
CA LEU A 309 1.47 5.70 8.25
C LEU A 309 2.61 6.34 9.03
N GLY A 310 2.63 7.66 9.05
CA GLY A 310 3.48 8.49 9.89
C GLY A 310 2.65 9.47 10.72
N PRO A 311 3.23 10.59 11.20
CA PRO A 311 2.52 11.58 12.01
C PRO A 311 1.47 12.38 11.20
N VAL A 312 0.58 13.04 11.93
CA VAL A 312 -0.29 14.08 11.40
C VAL A 312 0.54 15.31 11.07
N LEU A 313 0.29 15.93 9.92
CA LEU A 313 0.97 17.13 9.44
C LEU A 313 0.20 18.40 9.84
N ASP A 314 0.81 19.59 9.67
CA ASP A 314 0.23 20.87 10.08
C ASP A 314 -1.11 21.19 9.40
N ASP A 315 -1.37 20.63 8.22
CA ASP A 315 -2.62 20.78 7.48
C ASP A 315 -3.71 19.76 7.87
N GLY A 316 -3.47 18.96 8.91
CA GLY A 316 -4.36 17.91 9.39
C GLY A 316 -4.31 16.61 8.55
N SER A 317 -3.56 16.56 7.47
CA SER A 317 -3.37 15.32 6.70
C SER A 317 -2.45 14.34 7.44
N ARG A 318 -2.63 13.04 7.21
CA ARG A 318 -1.74 12.00 7.71
C ARG A 318 -0.59 11.77 6.72
N ALA A 319 0.63 11.70 7.22
CA ALA A 319 1.75 11.30 6.37
C ALA A 319 1.66 9.80 6.02
N LEU A 320 1.90 9.47 4.75
CA LEU A 320 2.10 8.09 4.28
C LEU A 320 3.52 8.01 3.72
N LEU A 321 4.36 7.21 4.37
CA LEU A 321 5.74 7.01 3.96
C LEU A 321 5.83 5.78 3.06
N LEU A 322 6.55 5.92 1.94
CA LEU A 322 6.90 4.81 1.07
C LEU A 322 8.42 4.68 1.04
N LEU A 323 8.91 3.47 1.19
CA LEU A 323 10.32 3.11 1.16
C LEU A 323 10.60 2.25 -0.08
N SER A 324 11.72 2.49 -0.76
CA SER A 324 12.10 1.67 -1.92
C SER A 324 13.31 0.80 -1.63
N ASP A 325 13.27 -0.40 -2.17
CA ASP A 325 14.39 -1.32 -2.23
C ASP A 325 15.32 -0.97 -3.40
N SER A 326 16.62 -0.91 -3.13
CA SER A 326 17.66 -0.72 -4.14
C SER A 326 18.22 -2.04 -4.68
N GLN A 327 17.78 -3.18 -4.16
CA GLN A 327 18.35 -4.51 -4.44
C GLN A 327 19.88 -4.51 -4.28
N GLY A 328 20.36 -4.00 -3.13
CA GLY A 328 21.78 -3.84 -2.86
C GLY A 328 22.50 -2.86 -3.78
N GLY A 329 21.77 -1.88 -4.35
CA GLY A 329 22.33 -0.94 -5.34
C GLY A 329 22.50 -1.59 -6.72
N PHE A 330 21.60 -2.53 -7.05
CA PHE A 330 21.65 -3.25 -8.32
C PHE A 330 21.79 -2.33 -9.53
N GLY A 331 22.75 -2.64 -10.39
CA GLY A 331 23.02 -1.85 -11.60
C GLY A 331 24.49 -1.83 -11.98
N ASN A 332 24.95 -0.70 -12.49
CA ASN A 332 26.34 -0.43 -12.83
C ASN A 332 26.75 0.96 -12.35
N SER A 333 28.01 1.36 -12.54
CA SER A 333 28.54 2.65 -12.10
C SER A 333 27.76 3.86 -12.59
N THR A 334 27.07 3.74 -13.72
CA THR A 334 26.31 4.84 -14.35
C THR A 334 24.83 4.80 -13.97
N TYR A 335 24.25 3.60 -13.87
CA TYR A 335 22.81 3.39 -13.62
C TYR A 335 22.64 2.26 -12.62
N HIS A 336 22.14 2.61 -11.42
CA HIS A 336 21.83 1.65 -10.37
C HIS A 336 20.55 2.06 -9.63
N LEU A 337 19.88 1.09 -9.05
CA LEU A 337 18.79 1.31 -8.13
C LEU A 337 19.32 1.99 -6.86
N ARG A 338 18.49 2.75 -6.22
CA ARG A 338 18.81 3.48 -4.99
C ARG A 338 17.66 3.41 -4.03
N ASP A 339 17.98 3.43 -2.76
CA ASP A 339 16.99 3.55 -1.71
C ASP A 339 16.45 4.97 -1.64
N TYR A 340 15.14 5.08 -1.75
CA TYR A 340 14.41 6.33 -1.67
C TYR A 340 13.33 6.24 -0.60
N ILE A 341 13.05 7.37 -0.01
CA ILE A 341 11.85 7.60 0.78
C ILE A 341 10.98 8.63 0.08
N ARG A 342 9.67 8.40 0.08
CA ARG A 342 8.65 9.31 -0.44
C ARG A 342 7.59 9.51 0.63
N VAL A 343 7.12 10.72 0.79
CA VAL A 343 6.00 11.04 1.67
C VAL A 343 4.83 11.51 0.83
N LEU A 344 3.69 10.87 0.99
CA LEU A 344 2.40 11.31 0.47
C LEU A 344 1.58 11.90 1.61
N ARG A 345 0.53 12.65 1.30
CA ARG A 345 -0.42 13.17 2.26
C ARG A 345 -1.77 12.49 2.05
N LEU A 346 -2.33 11.97 3.12
CA LEU A 346 -3.66 11.40 3.16
C LEU A 346 -4.59 12.43 3.80
N SER A 347 -5.57 12.94 3.06
CA SER A 347 -6.57 13.88 3.56
C SER A 347 -7.91 13.18 3.74
N GLY A 348 -8.64 13.52 4.81
CA GLY A 348 -9.97 12.96 5.08
C GLY A 348 -9.97 11.59 5.77
N PHE A 349 -8.94 11.33 6.59
CA PHE A 349 -8.79 10.10 7.39
C PHE A 349 -8.64 10.43 8.86
#